data_40bf5080bb914a1ce0b8d3ab7b091445
#
_entry.id   40bf5080bb914a1ce0b8d3ab7b091445
#
_cell.length_a   1.000
_cell.length_b   1.000
_cell.length_c   1.000
_cell.angle_alpha   90.00
_cell.angle_beta   90.00
_cell.angle_gamma   90.00
#
_symmetry.space_group_name_H-M   'P 1'
#
loop_
_entity.id
_entity.type
_entity.pdbx_description
1 polymer ?
#
loop_
_entity_poly.entity_id
_entity_poly.type
_entity_poly.pdbx_seq_one_letter_code
_entity_poly.pdbx_strand_id
1 'polypeptide(L)'
;MVPSFTLALWYPAGAIVNDSGGLRMYFDALTLAAVVDELQSTILFGRIQRVLLVGPLTIGLEVYAHGQRRYVIASADAQTARIHLVSQRLTRGVDGETPFLLLMRKYVLGGRIVNIEQPPYERVVLFSITKPAESRKRSHSPDLDEVILDELDDDETEETNEWLHCDLIVEPQDRRSNIILVDDNNLILDAIKRVTPRMSSRVILPRQVYTLPPAPDKRDPLRANAAEIEAIMGVGDPVKALVNAYRGISPQVAREVLVRACDVLPTSGTGLPPYTIAARLREIVAAPPEPHLVNDESGPIAYAPYRPLHLPGAAPMASMSEVLEVFYTARQQPLGRDRRRADLEAQLQVSREQLLHQREQIVNELVRVNELDRLRWEGEMIFAFLHQLSGGITELVVESERIALDPNRSPVEQAQERFKAYEKAKSARAILPARLADTENRLAGLDQLLAMLAIADDATQIDLIAAEAEEAGYLRTSAMRRQRPRGRPLQVRSSDGLPIYIGRTARQNEEVTFRIARPTDLWLHARNIHGAHVIIRADHPPERTIAEAAALAAYYSQARDDTAVEVDICQRRVVRKIPGGPTGLVSYYPERTVRVKPERCGEVVQKS
;
A
#
# COMPACT_ATOMS: atom_id res chain seq x y z
N MET A 1 -31.36 -9.36 47.83
CA MET A 1 -31.37 -8.03 47.16
C MET A 1 -30.34 -8.10 46.05
N VAL A 2 -30.77 -8.42 44.83
CA VAL A 2 -29.93 -8.51 43.64
C VAL A 2 -29.89 -7.11 43.02
N PRO A 3 -28.73 -6.55 42.67
CA PRO A 3 -28.68 -5.22 42.10
C PRO A 3 -29.29 -5.22 40.71
N SER A 4 -30.32 -4.40 40.53
CA SER A 4 -30.98 -4.14 39.26
C SER A 4 -30.04 -3.38 38.34
N PHE A 5 -29.53 -4.03 37.31
CA PHE A 5 -28.76 -3.39 36.26
C PHE A 5 -29.71 -2.77 35.24
N THR A 6 -29.81 -1.46 35.23
CA THR A 6 -30.56 -0.70 34.22
C THR A 6 -29.65 -0.52 32.98
N LEU A 7 -29.97 -1.19 31.89
CA LEU A 7 -29.20 -1.13 30.61
C LEU A 7 -29.18 0.27 29.97
N ALA A 8 -30.08 1.18 30.35
CA ALA A 8 -30.11 2.57 29.89
C ALA A 8 -28.85 3.39 30.26
N LEU A 9 -28.02 2.93 31.18
CA LEU A 9 -26.74 3.54 31.56
C LEU A 9 -25.55 3.01 30.78
N TRP A 10 -25.73 1.93 29.98
CA TRP A 10 -24.65 1.27 29.28
C TRP A 10 -24.62 1.52 27.77
N TYR A 11 -25.75 1.98 27.17
CA TYR A 11 -25.81 2.30 25.75
C TYR A 11 -26.71 3.53 25.52
N PRO A 12 -26.18 4.76 25.56
CA PRO A 12 -26.87 5.89 24.94
C PRO A 12 -26.91 5.63 23.42
N ALA A 13 -28.10 5.77 22.83
CA ALA A 13 -28.28 5.76 21.39
C ALA A 13 -27.32 6.82 20.78
N GLY A 14 -26.19 6.40 20.21
CA GLY A 14 -25.15 7.25 19.71
C GLY A 14 -23.73 6.99 20.26
N ALA A 15 -23.55 6.15 21.28
CA ALA A 15 -22.24 5.91 21.92
C ALA A 15 -21.56 4.59 21.50
N ILE A 16 -21.63 4.20 20.22
CA ILE A 16 -20.87 3.05 19.68
C ILE A 16 -19.56 3.49 19.02
N VAL A 17 -19.30 4.78 19.01
CA VAL A 17 -18.03 5.34 18.48
C VAL A 17 -17.44 6.24 19.54
N ASN A 18 -16.71 5.68 20.51
CA ASN A 18 -15.63 6.37 21.21
C ASN A 18 -14.96 5.45 22.23
N ASP A 19 -14.08 4.64 21.75
CA ASP A 19 -12.78 4.44 22.33
C ASP A 19 -11.82 4.53 21.15
N SER A 20 -10.70 5.21 21.27
CA SER A 20 -9.74 5.59 20.25
C SER A 20 -9.08 4.42 19.47
N GLY A 21 -9.88 3.46 19.05
CA GLY A 21 -9.59 2.32 18.20
C GLY A 21 -10.79 2.09 17.29
N GLY A 22 -10.66 2.40 15.99
CA GLY A 22 -11.68 2.16 14.98
C GLY A 22 -12.27 0.75 15.07
N LEU A 23 -13.53 0.58 14.65
CA LEU A 23 -14.31 -0.66 14.72
C LEU A 23 -13.45 -1.84 14.22
N ARG A 24 -12.94 -2.65 15.14
CA ARG A 24 -12.06 -3.76 14.77
C ARG A 24 -12.94 -4.89 14.26
N MET A 25 -12.99 -5.04 12.94
CA MET A 25 -13.71 -6.15 12.31
C MET A 25 -12.96 -7.47 12.49
N TYR A 26 -13.71 -8.50 12.79
CA TYR A 26 -13.19 -9.85 12.94
C TYR A 26 -13.75 -10.75 11.83
N PHE A 27 -12.86 -11.43 11.12
CA PHE A 27 -13.25 -12.54 10.28
C PHE A 27 -13.51 -13.73 11.20
N ASP A 28 -14.74 -13.80 11.74
CA ASP A 28 -15.12 -14.75 12.78
C ASP A 28 -15.56 -16.12 12.25
N ALA A 29 -15.89 -17.03 13.15
CA ALA A 29 -16.25 -18.39 12.78
C ALA A 29 -17.58 -18.48 12.01
N LEU A 30 -18.54 -17.60 12.30
CA LEU A 30 -19.82 -17.56 11.58
C LEU A 30 -19.65 -16.99 10.17
N THR A 31 -18.81 -15.97 10.01
CA THR A 31 -18.41 -15.45 8.70
C THR A 31 -17.72 -16.52 7.88
N LEU A 32 -16.77 -17.27 8.49
CA LEU A 32 -16.09 -18.36 7.79
C LEU A 32 -17.08 -19.48 7.42
N ALA A 33 -18.05 -19.83 8.27
CA ALA A 33 -19.07 -20.83 7.95
C ALA A 33 -19.86 -20.45 6.70
N ALA A 34 -20.34 -19.21 6.63
CA ALA A 34 -21.04 -18.70 5.45
C ALA A 34 -20.18 -18.79 4.17
N VAL A 35 -18.89 -18.46 4.27
CA VAL A 35 -17.97 -18.59 3.13
C VAL A 35 -17.72 -20.05 2.77
N VAL A 36 -17.61 -20.96 3.74
CA VAL A 36 -17.40 -22.40 3.48
C VAL A 36 -18.61 -22.99 2.75
N ASP A 37 -19.84 -22.64 3.12
CA ASP A 37 -21.06 -23.04 2.40
C ASP A 37 -21.01 -22.58 0.92
N GLU A 38 -20.57 -21.34 0.68
CA GLU A 38 -20.39 -20.82 -0.68
C GLU A 38 -19.29 -21.56 -1.46
N LEU A 39 -18.15 -21.84 -0.83
CA LEU A 39 -17.05 -22.59 -1.44
C LEU A 39 -17.47 -24.01 -1.77
N GLN A 40 -18.16 -24.70 -0.86
CA GLN A 40 -18.68 -26.04 -1.11
C GLN A 40 -19.66 -26.07 -2.31
N SER A 41 -20.58 -25.12 -2.39
CA SER A 41 -21.57 -25.06 -3.46
C SER A 41 -20.96 -24.63 -4.82
N THR A 42 -19.81 -23.95 -4.83
CA THR A 42 -19.26 -23.33 -6.06
C THR A 42 -18.01 -24.01 -6.61
N ILE A 43 -17.11 -24.52 -5.74
CA ILE A 43 -15.81 -25.05 -6.18
C ILE A 43 -15.52 -26.48 -5.72
N LEU A 44 -16.38 -27.11 -4.94
CA LEU A 44 -16.22 -28.52 -4.59
C LEU A 44 -16.19 -29.38 -5.87
N PHE A 45 -15.30 -30.37 -5.93
CA PHE A 45 -14.96 -31.19 -7.09
C PHE A 45 -14.33 -30.45 -8.27
N GLY A 46 -14.05 -29.14 -8.10
CA GLY A 46 -13.36 -28.33 -9.10
C GLY A 46 -11.87 -28.67 -9.23
N ARG A 47 -11.31 -28.44 -10.43
CA ARG A 47 -9.88 -28.61 -10.73
C ARG A 47 -9.16 -27.28 -10.53
N ILE A 48 -8.06 -27.28 -9.83
CA ILE A 48 -7.23 -26.09 -9.59
C ILE A 48 -6.32 -25.87 -10.81
N GLN A 49 -6.60 -24.82 -11.58
CA GLN A 49 -5.89 -24.49 -12.82
C GLN A 49 -4.67 -23.59 -12.61
N ARG A 50 -4.69 -22.73 -11.57
CA ARG A 50 -3.58 -21.83 -11.26
C ARG A 50 -3.44 -21.64 -9.76
N VAL A 51 -2.17 -21.49 -9.33
CA VAL A 51 -1.80 -21.11 -7.97
C VAL A 51 -0.81 -19.95 -8.06
N LEU A 52 -1.09 -18.85 -7.36
CA LEU A 52 -0.25 -17.64 -7.42
C LEU A 52 -0.18 -16.93 -6.07
N LEU A 53 0.89 -16.15 -5.88
CA LEU A 53 1.01 -15.21 -4.76
C LEU A 53 0.44 -13.86 -5.21
N VAL A 54 -0.70 -13.47 -4.63
CA VAL A 54 -1.32 -12.15 -4.82
C VAL A 54 -0.64 -11.09 -3.94
N GLY A 55 -0.03 -11.53 -2.85
CA GLY A 55 0.74 -10.71 -1.93
C GLY A 55 1.72 -11.57 -1.13
N PRO A 56 2.60 -10.97 -0.31
CA PRO A 56 3.61 -11.72 0.46
C PRO A 56 3.03 -12.82 1.36
N LEU A 57 1.81 -12.59 1.89
CA LEU A 57 1.09 -13.49 2.77
C LEU A 57 -0.30 -13.85 2.20
N THR A 58 -0.48 -13.76 0.90
CA THR A 58 -1.78 -13.95 0.25
C THR A 58 -1.64 -14.83 -0.97
N ILE A 59 -2.36 -15.94 -1.01
CA ILE A 59 -2.45 -16.83 -2.16
C ILE A 59 -3.72 -16.60 -2.95
N GLY A 60 -3.66 -16.90 -4.24
CA GLY A 60 -4.80 -16.97 -5.14
C GLY A 60 -4.89 -18.34 -5.80
N LEU A 61 -6.10 -18.87 -5.89
CA LEU A 61 -6.41 -20.10 -6.65
C LEU A 61 -7.39 -19.76 -7.77
N GLU A 62 -7.12 -20.27 -8.97
CA GLU A 62 -8.09 -20.31 -10.05
C GLU A 62 -8.59 -21.75 -10.14
N VAL A 63 -9.90 -21.93 -9.95
CA VAL A 63 -10.57 -23.24 -9.90
C VAL A 63 -11.60 -23.32 -11.00
N TYR A 64 -11.54 -24.36 -11.81
CA TYR A 64 -12.57 -24.68 -12.80
C TYR A 64 -13.57 -25.67 -12.20
N ALA A 65 -14.81 -25.23 -12.02
CA ALA A 65 -15.88 -26.02 -11.43
C ALA A 65 -17.23 -25.67 -12.09
N HIS A 66 -18.09 -26.64 -12.27
CA HIS A 66 -19.45 -26.45 -12.82
C HIS A 66 -19.47 -25.64 -14.13
N GLY A 67 -18.47 -25.88 -15.03
CA GLY A 67 -18.38 -25.19 -16.32
C GLY A 67 -17.89 -23.75 -16.26
N GLN A 68 -17.42 -23.27 -15.09
CA GLN A 68 -17.00 -21.89 -14.88
C GLN A 68 -15.66 -21.80 -14.15
N ARG A 69 -14.91 -20.73 -14.43
CA ARG A 69 -13.71 -20.38 -13.67
C ARG A 69 -14.10 -19.56 -12.45
N ARG A 70 -13.62 -19.96 -11.30
CA ARG A 70 -13.81 -19.29 -10.02
C ARG A 70 -12.46 -18.92 -9.43
N TYR A 71 -12.41 -17.82 -8.71
CA TYR A 71 -11.20 -17.31 -8.12
C TYR A 71 -11.36 -17.27 -6.61
N VAL A 72 -10.40 -17.85 -5.89
CA VAL A 72 -10.36 -17.85 -4.43
C VAL A 72 -9.15 -17.08 -3.96
N ILE A 73 -9.32 -16.18 -3.02
CA ILE A 73 -8.24 -15.49 -2.33
C ILE A 73 -8.17 -15.96 -0.88
N ALA A 74 -6.96 -16.29 -0.39
CA ALA A 74 -6.73 -16.58 1.02
C ALA A 74 -5.54 -15.75 1.52
N SER A 75 -5.75 -15.01 2.61
CA SER A 75 -4.75 -14.11 3.20
C SER A 75 -4.44 -14.50 4.64
N ALA A 76 -3.14 -14.66 4.94
CA ALA A 76 -2.61 -14.82 6.28
C ALA A 76 -2.06 -13.51 6.86
N ASP A 77 -2.28 -12.36 6.22
CA ASP A 77 -1.91 -11.06 6.76
C ASP A 77 -2.74 -10.73 8.00
N ALA A 78 -2.09 -10.22 9.06
CA ALA A 78 -2.72 -10.01 10.36
C ALA A 78 -3.88 -8.98 10.34
N GLN A 79 -3.87 -8.05 9.40
CA GLN A 79 -4.89 -7.00 9.28
C GLN A 79 -6.00 -7.38 8.30
N THR A 80 -5.70 -8.27 7.35
CA THR A 80 -6.58 -8.64 6.25
C THR A 80 -6.78 -10.15 6.13
N ALA A 81 -6.63 -10.87 7.24
CA ALA A 81 -6.83 -12.31 7.33
C ALA A 81 -8.23 -12.72 6.88
N ARG A 82 -8.34 -13.53 5.84
CA ARG A 82 -9.61 -13.96 5.24
C ARG A 82 -9.43 -15.06 4.21
N ILE A 83 -10.53 -15.66 3.84
CA ILE A 83 -10.68 -16.48 2.64
C ILE A 83 -12.06 -16.23 2.04
N HIS A 84 -12.16 -16.06 0.73
CA HIS A 84 -13.43 -15.92 0.00
C HIS A 84 -13.26 -16.04 -1.50
N LEU A 85 -14.36 -16.18 -2.24
CA LEU A 85 -14.40 -16.04 -3.69
C LEU A 85 -14.22 -14.57 -4.09
N VAL A 86 -13.61 -14.33 -5.26
CA VAL A 86 -13.53 -12.99 -5.86
C VAL A 86 -14.05 -13.02 -7.29
N SER A 87 -14.65 -11.91 -7.71
CA SER A 87 -15.26 -11.78 -9.03
C SER A 87 -14.24 -11.60 -10.16
N GLN A 88 -13.10 -10.98 -9.86
CA GLN A 88 -12.07 -10.64 -10.83
C GLN A 88 -10.95 -11.67 -10.88
N ARG A 89 -10.38 -11.84 -12.08
CA ARG A 89 -9.19 -12.66 -12.27
C ARG A 89 -8.04 -12.15 -11.43
N LEU A 90 -7.46 -13.05 -10.65
CA LEU A 90 -6.32 -12.73 -9.80
C LEU A 90 -5.03 -12.57 -10.62
N THR A 91 -4.24 -11.58 -10.27
CA THR A 91 -2.92 -11.32 -10.85
C THR A 91 -1.83 -11.56 -9.82
N ARG A 92 -0.63 -11.90 -10.29
CA ARG A 92 0.54 -12.06 -9.43
C ARG A 92 0.93 -10.68 -8.87
N GLY A 93 1.06 -10.57 -7.56
CA GLY A 93 1.41 -9.32 -6.86
C GLY A 93 2.80 -9.32 -6.22
N VAL A 94 3.55 -10.44 -6.31
CA VAL A 94 4.90 -10.58 -5.75
C VAL A 94 5.82 -11.19 -6.79
N ASP A 95 6.95 -10.55 -7.04
CA ASP A 95 8.02 -11.07 -7.89
C ASP A 95 8.85 -12.10 -7.11
N GLY A 96 9.19 -13.21 -7.76
CA GLY A 96 10.01 -14.29 -7.20
C GLY A 96 9.20 -15.53 -6.81
N GLU A 97 9.89 -16.66 -6.74
CA GLU A 97 9.34 -17.96 -6.35
C GLU A 97 9.72 -18.25 -4.91
N THR A 98 8.73 -18.46 -4.06
CA THR A 98 8.96 -18.90 -2.67
C THR A 98 8.92 -20.42 -2.58
N PRO A 99 9.63 -21.05 -1.62
CA PRO A 99 9.54 -22.50 -1.40
C PRO A 99 8.11 -22.98 -1.20
N PHE A 100 7.28 -22.21 -0.50
CA PHE A 100 5.86 -22.50 -0.30
C PHE A 100 5.09 -22.52 -1.63
N LEU A 101 5.29 -21.55 -2.52
CA LEU A 101 4.64 -21.53 -3.84
C LEU A 101 5.05 -22.71 -4.72
N LEU A 102 6.33 -23.11 -4.66
CA LEU A 102 6.81 -24.29 -5.41
C LEU A 102 6.12 -25.56 -4.93
N LEU A 103 5.95 -25.73 -3.61
CA LEU A 103 5.22 -26.87 -3.05
C LEU A 103 3.72 -26.81 -3.39
N MET A 104 3.10 -25.65 -3.35
CA MET A 104 1.73 -25.46 -3.81
C MET A 104 1.56 -25.87 -5.28
N ARG A 105 2.51 -25.52 -6.16
CA ARG A 105 2.47 -25.96 -7.56
C ARG A 105 2.63 -27.47 -7.69
N LYS A 106 3.50 -28.07 -6.90
CA LYS A 106 3.73 -29.52 -6.91
C LYS A 106 2.51 -30.32 -6.45
N TYR A 107 1.89 -29.94 -5.34
CA TYR A 107 0.84 -30.72 -4.68
C TYR A 107 -0.58 -30.27 -5.03
N VAL A 108 -0.79 -28.97 -5.26
CA VAL A 108 -2.12 -28.37 -5.41
C VAL A 108 -2.49 -28.07 -6.86
N LEU A 109 -1.53 -27.56 -7.67
CA LEU A 109 -1.79 -27.22 -9.08
C LEU A 109 -2.14 -28.48 -9.88
N GLY A 110 -3.27 -28.43 -10.62
CA GLY A 110 -3.81 -29.55 -11.38
C GLY A 110 -4.64 -30.51 -10.55
N GLY A 111 -4.63 -30.37 -9.22
CA GLY A 111 -5.40 -31.21 -8.31
C GLY A 111 -6.89 -30.89 -8.30
N ARG A 112 -7.70 -31.86 -7.84
CA ARG A 112 -9.15 -31.74 -7.66
C ARG A 112 -9.46 -31.55 -6.18
N ILE A 113 -10.30 -30.61 -5.83
CA ILE A 113 -10.80 -30.38 -4.46
C ILE A 113 -11.85 -31.46 -4.18
N VAL A 114 -11.60 -32.35 -3.23
CA VAL A 114 -12.51 -33.45 -2.91
C VAL A 114 -13.29 -33.21 -1.61
N ASN A 115 -12.79 -32.34 -0.74
CA ASN A 115 -13.50 -31.94 0.48
C ASN A 115 -13.15 -30.49 0.84
N ILE A 116 -14.10 -29.78 1.43
CA ILE A 116 -13.92 -28.46 2.05
C ILE A 116 -14.62 -28.53 3.40
N GLU A 117 -13.88 -28.35 4.49
CA GLU A 117 -14.40 -28.54 5.83
C GLU A 117 -13.96 -27.42 6.77
N GLN A 118 -14.86 -27.01 7.66
CA GLN A 118 -14.58 -26.13 8.80
C GLN A 118 -14.85 -26.92 10.09
N PRO A 119 -13.87 -27.10 10.99
CA PRO A 119 -14.14 -27.62 12.33
C PRO A 119 -15.15 -26.72 13.05
N PRO A 120 -16.12 -27.29 13.79
CA PRO A 120 -17.22 -26.52 14.37
C PRO A 120 -16.75 -25.34 15.20
N TYR A 121 -17.21 -24.13 14.83
CA TYR A 121 -16.91 -22.85 15.47
C TYR A 121 -15.42 -22.44 15.49
N GLU A 122 -14.56 -23.13 14.76
CA GLU A 122 -13.15 -22.75 14.62
C GLU A 122 -12.93 -21.84 13.39
N ARG A 123 -11.92 -20.98 13.47
CA ARG A 123 -11.48 -20.17 12.33
C ARG A 123 -10.39 -20.92 11.55
N VAL A 124 -10.77 -22.05 10.99
CA VAL A 124 -9.92 -22.94 10.21
C VAL A 124 -10.77 -23.53 9.09
N VAL A 125 -10.27 -23.54 7.87
CA VAL A 125 -10.86 -24.29 6.76
C VAL A 125 -9.80 -25.20 6.15
N LEU A 126 -10.20 -26.44 5.87
CA LEU A 126 -9.39 -27.48 5.25
C LEU A 126 -9.90 -27.74 3.84
N PHE A 127 -9.01 -27.78 2.86
CA PHE A 127 -9.26 -28.22 1.49
C PHE A 127 -8.51 -29.52 1.27
N SER A 128 -9.21 -30.65 1.19
CA SER A 128 -8.58 -31.90 0.79
C SER A 128 -8.48 -31.96 -0.73
N ILE A 129 -7.28 -32.18 -1.23
CA ILE A 129 -6.96 -32.11 -2.66
C ILE A 129 -6.29 -33.41 -3.08
N THR A 130 -6.77 -33.95 -4.20
CA THR A 130 -6.19 -35.14 -4.82
C THR A 130 -5.66 -34.82 -6.20
N LYS A 131 -4.51 -35.36 -6.55
CA LYS A 131 -3.84 -35.18 -7.83
C LYS A 131 -3.19 -36.50 -8.27
N PRO A 132 -3.29 -36.91 -9.57
CA PRO A 132 -2.47 -38.01 -10.07
C PRO A 132 -0.98 -37.71 -9.90
N ALA A 133 -0.21 -38.69 -9.42
CA ALA A 133 1.24 -38.57 -9.39
C ALA A 133 1.77 -38.52 -10.82
N GLU A 134 2.49 -37.46 -11.20
CA GLU A 134 3.08 -37.35 -12.53
C GLU A 134 4.10 -38.45 -12.75
N SER A 135 3.88 -39.32 -13.74
CA SER A 135 4.91 -40.24 -14.22
C SER A 135 6.11 -39.41 -14.73
N ARG A 136 7.29 -39.82 -14.35
CA ARG A 136 8.58 -39.12 -14.58
C ARG A 136 8.97 -39.08 -16.07
N LYS A 137 8.27 -38.33 -16.92
CA LYS A 137 8.75 -37.99 -18.28
C LYS A 137 8.13 -36.70 -18.76
N ARG A 138 8.85 -35.58 -18.52
CA ARG A 138 9.03 -34.49 -19.52
C ARG A 138 10.06 -33.50 -18.98
N SER A 139 11.19 -33.45 -19.69
CA SER A 139 12.28 -32.52 -19.48
C SER A 139 11.94 -31.11 -19.96
N HIS A 140 12.30 -30.13 -19.14
CA HIS A 140 12.69 -28.75 -19.44
C HIS A 140 12.09 -28.01 -20.63
N SER A 141 11.27 -27.03 -20.31
CA SER A 141 11.25 -25.73 -21.01
C SER A 141 11.06 -24.58 -20.00
N PRO A 142 11.84 -23.49 -20.09
CA PRO A 142 11.92 -22.45 -19.05
C PRO A 142 10.92 -21.28 -19.18
N ASP A 143 9.83 -21.43 -19.94
CA ASP A 143 8.81 -20.38 -20.10
C ASP A 143 7.42 -20.92 -19.76
N LEU A 144 7.06 -20.92 -18.45
CA LEU A 144 5.80 -21.48 -17.94
C LEU A 144 4.86 -20.41 -17.32
N ASP A 145 4.76 -19.24 -17.94
CA ASP A 145 3.72 -18.28 -17.55
C ASP A 145 2.38 -18.47 -18.31
N GLU A 146 2.34 -19.37 -19.31
CA GLU A 146 1.13 -19.70 -20.09
C GLU A 146 1.03 -21.20 -20.43
N VAL A 147 0.73 -22.04 -19.45
CA VAL A 147 0.20 -23.38 -19.79
C VAL A 147 -1.31 -23.36 -19.59
N ILE A 148 -2.02 -23.01 -20.66
CA ILE A 148 -3.41 -23.39 -20.87
C ILE A 148 -3.38 -24.88 -21.18
N LEU A 149 -3.91 -25.70 -20.27
CA LEU A 149 -4.12 -27.11 -20.54
C LEU A 149 -5.37 -27.22 -21.44
N ASP A 150 -5.15 -27.21 -22.74
CA ASP A 150 -6.13 -27.71 -23.70
C ASP A 150 -6.24 -29.24 -23.59
N GLU A 151 -7.41 -29.72 -23.85
CA GLU A 151 -7.92 -31.10 -23.77
C GLU A 151 -6.85 -32.15 -24.12
N LEU A 152 -6.54 -33.04 -23.16
CA LEU A 152 -5.72 -34.20 -23.42
C LEU A 152 -6.64 -35.38 -23.78
N ASP A 153 -6.48 -35.85 -25.01
CA ASP A 153 -7.00 -37.12 -25.50
C ASP A 153 -6.53 -38.30 -24.63
N ASP A 154 -7.47 -39.21 -24.39
CA ASP A 154 -7.27 -40.48 -23.71
C ASP A 154 -6.38 -41.40 -24.57
N ASP A 155 -5.09 -41.50 -24.29
CA ASP A 155 -4.24 -42.58 -24.77
C ASP A 155 -3.81 -43.46 -23.58
N GLU A 156 -4.26 -44.72 -23.62
CA GLU A 156 -3.99 -45.77 -22.64
C GLU A 156 -2.49 -46.09 -22.54
N THR A 157 -1.85 -45.67 -21.47
CA THR A 157 -0.58 -46.22 -21.02
C THR A 157 -0.74 -46.67 -19.59
N GLU A 158 -0.26 -47.89 -19.24
CA GLU A 158 -0.29 -48.48 -17.90
C GLU A 158 0.28 -47.52 -16.85
N GLU A 159 -0.63 -46.80 -16.18
CA GLU A 159 -0.30 -45.85 -15.11
C GLU A 159 -0.18 -46.61 -13.81
N THR A 160 0.95 -46.44 -13.16
CA THR A 160 1.05 -46.64 -11.69
C THR A 160 0.08 -45.60 -11.08
N ASN A 161 -1.04 -46.10 -10.61
CA ASN A 161 -2.18 -45.32 -10.09
C ASN A 161 -1.86 -44.74 -8.70
N GLU A 162 -0.71 -44.05 -8.56
CA GLU A 162 -0.36 -43.31 -7.34
C GLU A 162 -1.03 -41.96 -7.35
N TRP A 163 -1.88 -41.69 -6.36
CA TRP A 163 -2.52 -40.42 -6.13
C TRP A 163 -1.75 -39.66 -5.04
N LEU A 164 -1.44 -38.40 -5.30
CA LEU A 164 -0.97 -37.48 -4.28
C LEU A 164 -2.17 -36.89 -3.56
N HIS A 165 -2.18 -37.02 -2.25
CA HIS A 165 -3.17 -36.39 -1.38
C HIS A 165 -2.49 -35.30 -0.56
N CYS A 166 -3.14 -34.15 -0.40
CA CYS A 166 -2.69 -33.11 0.49
C CYS A 166 -3.87 -32.29 1.00
N ASP A 167 -3.69 -31.69 2.17
CA ASP A 167 -4.62 -30.73 2.72
C ASP A 167 -4.01 -29.33 2.68
N LEU A 168 -4.74 -28.39 2.07
CA LEU A 168 -4.46 -26.96 2.16
C LEU A 168 -5.32 -26.37 3.27
N ILE A 169 -4.66 -25.93 4.34
CA ILE A 169 -5.31 -25.43 5.55
C ILE A 169 -5.14 -23.91 5.62
N VAL A 170 -6.25 -23.20 5.77
CA VAL A 170 -6.27 -21.75 5.94
C VAL A 170 -6.80 -21.42 7.33
N GLU A 171 -6.00 -20.71 8.12
CA GLU A 171 -6.31 -20.28 9.49
C GLU A 171 -6.41 -18.76 9.55
N PRO A 172 -7.57 -18.12 9.29
CA PRO A 172 -7.73 -16.66 9.37
C PRO A 172 -7.91 -16.20 10.82
N GLN A 173 -6.83 -16.16 11.60
CA GLN A 173 -6.82 -15.89 13.04
C GLN A 173 -6.05 -14.61 13.42
N ASP A 174 -6.24 -13.52 12.70
CA ASP A 174 -5.56 -12.23 12.93
C ASP A 174 -4.01 -12.41 12.90
N ARG A 175 -3.32 -12.08 13.98
CA ARG A 175 -1.86 -12.21 14.07
C ARG A 175 -1.36 -13.66 13.95
N ARG A 176 -2.22 -14.65 14.30
CA ARG A 176 -1.90 -16.07 14.22
C ARG A 176 -2.31 -16.70 12.89
N SER A 177 -2.86 -15.90 11.97
CA SER A 177 -3.27 -16.40 10.65
C SER A 177 -2.13 -17.10 9.93
N ASN A 178 -2.44 -18.21 9.25
CA ASN A 178 -1.49 -18.95 8.46
C ASN A 178 -2.16 -19.66 7.26
N ILE A 179 -1.36 -20.10 6.31
CA ILE A 179 -1.76 -20.98 5.22
C ILE A 179 -0.73 -22.10 5.19
N ILE A 180 -1.19 -23.34 5.38
CA ILE A 180 -0.34 -24.48 5.67
C ILE A 180 -0.67 -25.59 4.67
N LEU A 181 0.34 -26.25 4.12
CA LEU A 181 0.21 -27.40 3.26
C LEU A 181 0.66 -28.64 4.03
N VAL A 182 -0.19 -29.66 4.05
CA VAL A 182 0.00 -30.90 4.83
C VAL A 182 -0.15 -32.10 3.89
N ASP A 183 0.63 -33.16 4.12
CA ASP A 183 0.53 -34.41 3.36
C ASP A 183 -0.52 -35.36 3.96
N ASP A 184 -0.70 -36.51 3.33
CA ASP A 184 -1.61 -37.60 3.74
C ASP A 184 -1.28 -38.22 5.12
N ASN A 185 -0.05 -38.03 5.61
CA ASN A 185 0.39 -38.48 6.95
C ASN A 185 0.23 -37.37 7.99
N ASN A 186 -0.48 -36.30 7.67
CA ASN A 186 -0.67 -35.12 8.52
C ASN A 186 0.66 -34.41 8.87
N LEU A 187 1.71 -34.54 8.02
CA LEU A 187 2.96 -33.83 8.17
C LEU A 187 2.96 -32.53 7.38
N ILE A 188 3.38 -31.45 8.02
CA ILE A 188 3.50 -30.13 7.38
C ILE A 188 4.56 -30.22 6.28
N LEU A 189 4.16 -29.98 5.04
CA LEU A 189 5.05 -29.82 3.90
C LEU A 189 5.74 -28.45 3.92
N ASP A 190 4.96 -27.39 4.10
CA ASP A 190 5.42 -26.02 4.40
C ASP A 190 4.23 -25.14 4.80
N ALA A 191 4.53 -23.89 5.17
CA ALA A 191 3.54 -22.86 5.51
C ALA A 191 3.99 -21.50 5.01
N ILE A 192 3.01 -20.64 4.70
CA ILE A 192 3.29 -19.25 4.25
C ILE A 192 4.00 -18.46 5.35
N LYS A 193 3.73 -18.77 6.63
CA LYS A 193 4.46 -18.29 7.81
C LYS A 193 4.99 -19.47 8.62
N ARG A 194 6.29 -19.60 8.71
CA ARG A 194 6.93 -20.61 9.58
C ARG A 194 6.96 -20.09 11.01
N VAL A 195 6.46 -20.92 11.95
CA VAL A 195 6.41 -20.60 13.39
C VAL A 195 7.37 -21.51 14.14
N THR A 196 8.40 -20.91 14.71
CA THR A 196 9.43 -21.63 15.46
C THR A 196 9.07 -21.79 16.95
N PRO A 197 9.71 -22.71 17.71
CA PRO A 197 9.48 -22.86 19.14
C PRO A 197 9.74 -21.59 19.97
N ARG A 198 10.56 -20.66 19.44
CA ARG A 198 10.81 -19.35 20.08
C ARG A 198 9.63 -18.39 19.95
N MET A 199 8.79 -18.60 18.92
CA MET A 199 7.65 -17.72 18.62
C MET A 199 6.35 -18.20 19.26
N SER A 200 6.16 -19.51 19.36
CA SER A 200 4.93 -20.12 19.89
C SER A 200 5.18 -21.55 20.36
N SER A 201 4.36 -22.01 21.33
CA SER A 201 4.30 -23.41 21.72
C SER A 201 3.74 -24.32 20.61
N ARG A 202 2.88 -23.77 19.72
CA ARG A 202 2.41 -24.45 18.51
C ARG A 202 3.38 -24.18 17.37
N VAL A 203 4.24 -25.15 17.09
CA VAL A 203 5.28 -25.08 16.06
C VAL A 203 4.68 -25.39 14.69
N ILE A 204 4.97 -24.55 13.67
CA ILE A 204 4.55 -24.77 12.28
C ILE A 204 5.80 -24.74 11.41
N LEU A 205 6.42 -25.89 11.24
CA LEU A 205 7.63 -26.10 10.45
C LEU A 205 7.49 -27.36 9.61
N PRO A 206 8.20 -27.47 8.47
CA PRO A 206 8.23 -28.68 7.67
C PRO A 206 8.59 -29.93 8.49
N ARG A 207 7.95 -31.06 8.18
CA ARG A 207 8.08 -32.37 8.83
C ARG A 207 7.58 -32.45 10.28
N GLN A 208 6.90 -31.45 10.79
CA GLN A 208 6.15 -31.50 12.04
C GLN A 208 4.71 -31.97 11.75
N VAL A 209 4.15 -32.73 12.71
CA VAL A 209 2.73 -33.11 12.62
C VAL A 209 1.87 -31.87 12.78
N TYR A 210 0.92 -31.67 11.87
CA TYR A 210 -0.05 -30.60 12.00
C TYR A 210 -1.02 -30.90 13.13
N THR A 211 -1.28 -29.92 13.96
CA THR A 211 -2.30 -29.95 15.00
C THR A 211 -3.20 -28.73 14.84
N LEU A 212 -4.51 -28.92 14.99
CA LEU A 212 -5.44 -27.79 15.04
C LEU A 212 -5.02 -26.80 16.13
N PRO A 213 -5.33 -25.49 15.96
CA PRO A 213 -5.21 -24.54 17.04
C PRO A 213 -5.89 -25.10 18.30
N PRO A 214 -5.28 -24.93 19.50
CA PRO A 214 -5.87 -25.47 20.72
C PRO A 214 -7.28 -24.89 20.89
N ALA A 215 -8.27 -25.78 20.93
CA ALA A 215 -9.64 -25.38 21.16
C ALA A 215 -9.74 -24.76 22.56
N PRO A 216 -10.27 -23.54 22.69
CA PRO A 216 -10.50 -22.95 24.00
C PRO A 216 -11.49 -23.83 24.77
N ASP A 217 -11.30 -23.95 26.08
CA ASP A 217 -12.25 -24.63 26.98
C ASP A 217 -13.52 -23.75 27.12
N LYS A 218 -14.36 -23.81 26.07
CA LYS A 218 -15.59 -23.02 25.95
C LYS A 218 -16.75 -23.95 25.57
N ARG A 219 -17.95 -23.52 25.95
CA ARG A 219 -19.18 -24.25 25.72
C ARG A 219 -19.65 -24.18 24.28
N ASP A 220 -20.47 -25.14 23.89
CA ASP A 220 -21.15 -25.13 22.60
C ASP A 220 -22.31 -24.10 22.62
N PRO A 221 -22.31 -23.07 21.74
CA PRO A 221 -23.34 -22.04 21.73
C PRO A 221 -24.74 -22.56 21.39
N LEU A 222 -24.87 -23.68 20.65
CA LEU A 222 -26.17 -24.30 20.37
C LEU A 222 -26.80 -24.97 21.59
N ARG A 223 -26.01 -25.27 22.63
CA ARG A 223 -26.48 -25.85 23.88
C ARG A 223 -26.66 -24.82 24.99
N ALA A 224 -26.51 -23.53 24.69
CA ALA A 224 -26.64 -22.45 25.65
C ALA A 224 -28.02 -22.50 26.34
N ASN A 225 -28.05 -22.37 27.68
CA ASN A 225 -29.23 -22.39 28.49
C ASN A 225 -29.26 -21.24 29.50
N ALA A 226 -30.44 -21.02 30.14
CA ALA A 226 -30.63 -19.90 31.04
C ALA A 226 -29.72 -19.93 32.27
N ALA A 227 -29.50 -21.11 32.87
CA ALA A 227 -28.66 -21.25 34.06
C ALA A 227 -27.19 -20.89 33.78
N GLU A 228 -26.66 -21.30 32.60
CA GLU A 228 -25.31 -20.93 32.17
C GLU A 228 -25.17 -19.43 31.92
N ILE A 229 -26.16 -18.83 31.25
CA ILE A 229 -26.18 -17.39 31.01
C ILE A 229 -26.25 -16.60 32.32
N GLU A 230 -27.12 -17.01 33.25
CA GLU A 230 -27.24 -16.39 34.56
C GLU A 230 -25.90 -16.44 35.33
N ALA A 231 -25.23 -17.56 35.30
CA ALA A 231 -23.94 -17.74 35.97
C ALA A 231 -22.83 -16.83 35.43
N ILE A 232 -22.83 -16.50 34.13
CA ILE A 232 -21.80 -15.67 33.49
C ILE A 232 -22.13 -14.18 33.46
N MET A 233 -23.42 -13.80 33.54
CA MET A 233 -23.87 -12.40 33.46
C MET A 233 -23.74 -11.62 34.77
N GLY A 234 -23.40 -12.27 35.87
CA GLY A 234 -23.37 -11.67 37.21
C GLY A 234 -22.21 -10.69 37.46
N VAL A 235 -21.16 -10.71 36.68
CA VAL A 235 -19.94 -9.94 36.95
C VAL A 235 -19.30 -9.41 35.65
N GLY A 236 -19.31 -8.08 35.46
CA GLY A 236 -18.52 -7.41 34.43
C GLY A 236 -19.27 -7.16 33.11
N ASP A 237 -18.47 -7.04 32.03
CA ASP A 237 -18.96 -6.73 30.68
C ASP A 237 -19.66 -7.97 30.06
N PRO A 238 -20.98 -7.88 29.77
CA PRO A 238 -21.76 -9.01 29.23
C PRO A 238 -21.26 -9.49 27.84
N VAL A 239 -20.68 -8.60 27.02
CA VAL A 239 -20.06 -8.98 25.73
C VAL A 239 -18.86 -9.88 25.97
N LYS A 240 -17.98 -9.50 26.89
CA LYS A 240 -16.80 -10.33 27.26
C LYS A 240 -17.23 -11.64 27.90
N ALA A 241 -18.29 -11.64 28.71
CA ALA A 241 -18.82 -12.85 29.33
C ALA A 241 -19.23 -13.89 28.26
N LEU A 242 -20.04 -13.48 27.27
CA LEU A 242 -20.44 -14.35 26.16
C LEU A 242 -19.27 -14.83 25.31
N VAL A 243 -18.36 -13.93 24.94
CA VAL A 243 -17.15 -14.28 24.15
C VAL A 243 -16.27 -15.30 24.87
N ASN A 244 -16.10 -15.18 26.19
CA ASN A 244 -15.28 -16.08 26.97
C ASN A 244 -15.96 -17.43 27.25
N ALA A 245 -17.28 -17.47 27.32
CA ALA A 245 -18.03 -18.68 27.68
C ALA A 245 -18.31 -19.60 26.48
N TYR A 246 -18.50 -19.07 25.28
CA TYR A 246 -18.96 -19.86 24.13
C TYR A 246 -17.97 -19.85 22.96
N ARG A 247 -17.85 -21.01 22.27
CA ARG A 247 -16.98 -21.16 21.07
C ARG A 247 -17.51 -20.34 19.93
N GLY A 248 -16.63 -19.80 19.11
CA GLY A 248 -16.95 -19.12 17.85
C GLY A 248 -17.67 -17.77 18.01
N ILE A 249 -17.96 -17.35 19.24
CA ILE A 249 -18.66 -16.08 19.50
C ILE A 249 -17.67 -14.94 19.52
N SER A 250 -17.76 -14.07 18.50
CA SER A 250 -16.99 -12.83 18.39
C SER A 250 -17.65 -11.72 19.24
N PRO A 251 -16.93 -10.64 19.57
CA PRO A 251 -17.54 -9.47 20.23
C PRO A 251 -18.71 -8.87 19.45
N GLN A 252 -18.68 -8.96 18.11
CA GLN A 252 -19.75 -8.49 17.24
C GLN A 252 -21.01 -9.35 17.41
N VAL A 253 -20.86 -10.67 17.35
CA VAL A 253 -21.97 -11.62 17.59
C VAL A 253 -22.54 -11.46 18.99
N ALA A 254 -21.70 -11.30 20.01
CA ALA A 254 -22.14 -11.10 21.37
C ALA A 254 -22.97 -9.82 21.54
N ARG A 255 -22.57 -8.70 20.92
CA ARG A 255 -23.35 -7.46 20.90
C ARG A 255 -24.71 -7.65 20.23
N GLU A 256 -24.73 -8.33 19.08
CA GLU A 256 -25.97 -8.60 18.36
C GLU A 256 -26.93 -9.45 19.17
N VAL A 257 -26.44 -10.50 19.84
CA VAL A 257 -27.24 -11.33 20.75
C VAL A 257 -27.92 -10.48 21.84
N LEU A 258 -27.16 -9.57 22.44
CA LEU A 258 -27.68 -8.70 23.51
C LEU A 258 -28.70 -7.70 22.97
N VAL A 259 -28.47 -7.09 21.81
CA VAL A 259 -29.41 -6.16 21.16
C VAL A 259 -30.71 -6.88 20.80
N ARG A 260 -30.67 -8.06 20.17
CA ARG A 260 -31.84 -8.87 19.85
C ARG A 260 -32.59 -9.34 21.11
N ALA A 261 -31.88 -9.53 22.21
CA ALA A 261 -32.52 -9.86 23.47
C ALA A 261 -33.27 -8.66 24.09
N CYS A 262 -32.79 -7.42 23.83
CA CYS A 262 -33.47 -6.18 24.26
C CYS A 262 -34.77 -5.92 23.50
N ASP A 263 -34.82 -6.18 22.19
CA ASP A 263 -35.97 -5.85 21.34
C ASP A 263 -37.27 -6.59 21.70
N VAL A 264 -37.18 -7.64 22.48
CA VAL A 264 -38.34 -8.50 22.85
C VAL A 264 -39.02 -8.06 24.16
N LEU A 265 -38.45 -7.08 24.87
CA LEU A 265 -38.97 -6.69 26.18
C LEU A 265 -39.76 -5.37 26.14
N PRO A 266 -40.94 -5.29 26.81
CA PRO A 266 -41.58 -4.01 27.07
C PRO A 266 -40.70 -3.14 27.99
N THR A 267 -40.71 -1.84 27.77
CA THR A 267 -39.88 -0.77 28.34
C THR A 267 -39.86 -0.61 29.88
N SER A 268 -40.38 -1.54 30.62
CA SER A 268 -40.50 -1.46 32.09
C SER A 268 -40.17 -2.79 32.77
N GLY A 269 -38.87 -3.06 33.00
CA GLY A 269 -38.53 -4.25 33.79
C GLY A 269 -37.02 -4.50 33.92
N THR A 270 -36.66 -4.93 35.08
CA THR A 270 -35.39 -5.46 35.54
C THR A 270 -34.66 -6.34 34.53
N GLY A 271 -33.51 -5.92 34.02
CA GLY A 271 -32.47 -6.74 33.33
C GLY A 271 -32.94 -7.70 32.22
N LEU A 272 -32.03 -8.03 31.30
CA LEU A 272 -32.28 -9.03 30.24
C LEU A 272 -32.45 -10.42 30.84
N PRO A 273 -33.57 -11.13 30.59
CA PRO A 273 -33.76 -12.48 31.09
C PRO A 273 -32.72 -13.44 30.48
N PRO A 274 -32.04 -14.28 31.30
CA PRO A 274 -31.03 -15.22 30.81
C PRO A 274 -31.54 -16.17 29.73
N TYR A 275 -32.81 -16.59 29.79
CA TYR A 275 -33.42 -17.46 28.78
C TYR A 275 -33.53 -16.79 27.41
N THR A 276 -33.82 -15.47 27.38
CA THR A 276 -33.87 -14.70 26.11
C THR A 276 -32.52 -14.60 25.46
N ILE A 277 -31.47 -14.30 26.23
CA ILE A 277 -30.10 -14.27 25.73
C ILE A 277 -29.70 -15.64 25.17
N ALA A 278 -29.97 -16.72 25.92
CA ALA A 278 -29.69 -18.08 25.46
C ALA A 278 -30.44 -18.44 24.16
N ALA A 279 -31.72 -18.04 24.07
CA ALA A 279 -32.51 -18.27 22.86
C ALA A 279 -31.96 -17.50 21.66
N ARG A 280 -31.63 -16.22 21.82
CA ARG A 280 -31.05 -15.38 20.74
C ARG A 280 -29.65 -15.85 20.30
N LEU A 281 -28.84 -16.34 21.25
CA LEU A 281 -27.54 -16.94 20.93
C LEU A 281 -27.71 -18.16 20.03
N ARG A 282 -28.58 -19.10 20.41
CA ARG A 282 -28.85 -20.29 19.60
C ARG A 282 -29.43 -19.93 18.23
N GLU A 283 -30.37 -18.97 18.18
CA GLU A 283 -31.01 -18.51 16.96
C GLU A 283 -29.96 -17.95 15.94
N ILE A 284 -29.10 -17.05 16.38
CA ILE A 284 -28.06 -16.45 15.50
C ILE A 284 -27.10 -17.53 14.97
N VAL A 285 -26.69 -18.47 15.82
CA VAL A 285 -25.73 -19.52 15.44
C VAL A 285 -26.35 -20.58 14.53
N ALA A 286 -27.64 -20.88 14.68
CA ALA A 286 -28.37 -21.88 13.91
C ALA A 286 -29.00 -21.33 12.61
N ALA A 287 -29.12 -20.01 12.49
CA ALA A 287 -29.76 -19.39 11.31
C ALA A 287 -28.92 -19.59 10.04
N PRO A 288 -29.59 -19.79 8.89
CA PRO A 288 -28.89 -19.73 7.61
C PRO A 288 -28.25 -18.37 7.40
N PRO A 289 -27.11 -18.30 6.68
CA PRO A 289 -26.43 -17.03 6.44
C PRO A 289 -27.30 -16.04 5.66
N GLU A 290 -27.37 -14.81 6.14
CA GLU A 290 -27.90 -13.62 5.46
C GLU A 290 -26.81 -12.56 5.32
N PRO A 291 -26.03 -12.56 4.24
CA PRO A 291 -24.89 -11.65 4.09
C PRO A 291 -25.30 -10.17 4.09
N HIS A 292 -24.68 -9.38 4.94
CA HIS A 292 -24.94 -7.93 5.04
C HIS A 292 -23.64 -7.14 5.05
N LEU A 293 -23.64 -6.02 4.32
CA LEU A 293 -22.60 -4.99 4.36
C LEU A 293 -23.14 -3.77 5.11
N VAL A 294 -22.35 -3.23 6.01
CA VAL A 294 -22.70 -2.01 6.76
C VAL A 294 -21.87 -0.86 6.23
N ASN A 295 -22.53 0.20 5.77
CA ASN A 295 -21.91 1.41 5.26
C ASN A 295 -22.22 2.61 6.14
N ASP A 296 -21.26 3.54 6.22
CA ASP A 296 -21.45 4.90 6.67
C ASP A 296 -21.11 5.90 5.55
N GLU A 297 -21.01 7.19 5.89
CA GLU A 297 -20.65 8.24 4.92
C GLU A 297 -19.25 8.07 4.30
N SER A 298 -18.36 7.34 4.97
CA SER A 298 -16.98 7.08 4.51
C SER A 298 -16.85 5.78 3.68
N GLY A 299 -17.91 4.95 3.65
CA GLY A 299 -17.96 3.70 2.92
C GLY A 299 -18.16 2.47 3.81
N PRO A 300 -17.70 1.28 3.40
CA PRO A 300 -17.88 0.03 4.14
C PRO A 300 -17.17 0.02 5.49
N ILE A 301 -17.91 -0.07 6.59
CA ILE A 301 -17.37 -0.07 7.96
C ILE A 301 -17.42 -1.44 8.63
N ALA A 302 -18.41 -2.28 8.29
CA ALA A 302 -18.60 -3.59 8.90
C ALA A 302 -19.28 -4.58 7.96
N TYR A 303 -19.24 -5.85 8.31
CA TYR A 303 -19.98 -6.92 7.63
C TYR A 303 -20.46 -7.99 8.64
N ALA A 304 -21.48 -8.75 8.26
CA ALA A 304 -21.96 -9.87 9.06
C ALA A 304 -22.64 -10.92 8.17
N PRO A 305 -22.61 -12.22 8.54
CA PRO A 305 -23.39 -13.27 7.89
C PRO A 305 -24.85 -13.32 8.39
N TYR A 306 -25.33 -12.26 9.01
CA TYR A 306 -26.69 -12.03 9.52
C TYR A 306 -27.01 -10.54 9.44
N ARG A 307 -28.29 -10.17 9.51
CA ARG A 307 -28.69 -8.76 9.60
C ARG A 307 -28.25 -8.18 10.97
N PRO A 308 -27.27 -7.27 11.01
CA PRO A 308 -26.78 -6.67 12.25
C PRO A 308 -27.70 -5.51 12.70
N LEU A 309 -28.49 -5.73 13.76
CA LEU A 309 -29.38 -4.71 14.30
C LEU A 309 -28.64 -3.65 15.13
N HIS A 310 -27.48 -4.02 15.68
CA HIS A 310 -26.64 -3.11 16.47
C HIS A 310 -25.86 -2.10 15.63
N LEU A 311 -25.89 -2.21 14.30
CA LEU A 311 -25.17 -1.33 13.37
C LEU A 311 -26.15 -0.72 12.36
N PRO A 312 -26.30 0.62 12.31
CA PRO A 312 -27.11 1.28 11.29
C PRO A 312 -26.45 1.18 9.91
N GLY A 313 -27.24 1.28 8.84
CA GLY A 313 -26.74 1.27 7.46
C GLY A 313 -26.45 -0.13 6.90
N ALA A 314 -26.95 -1.19 7.52
CA ALA A 314 -26.81 -2.54 7.02
C ALA A 314 -27.68 -2.78 5.77
N ALA A 315 -27.06 -3.25 4.69
CA ALA A 315 -27.70 -3.61 3.44
C ALA A 315 -27.44 -5.10 3.11
N PRO A 316 -28.45 -5.87 2.69
CA PRO A 316 -28.26 -7.26 2.26
C PRO A 316 -27.50 -7.34 0.95
N MET A 317 -26.70 -8.40 0.78
CA MET A 317 -25.97 -8.71 -0.44
C MET A 317 -26.19 -10.17 -0.86
N ALA A 318 -25.84 -10.51 -2.10
CA ALA A 318 -26.13 -11.81 -2.67
C ALA A 318 -25.30 -12.95 -2.04
N SER A 319 -24.05 -12.66 -1.62
CA SER A 319 -23.16 -13.66 -1.01
C SER A 319 -22.21 -13.02 0.01
N MET A 320 -21.69 -13.85 0.91
CA MET A 320 -20.68 -13.40 1.87
C MET A 320 -19.35 -13.07 1.18
N SER A 321 -19.02 -13.78 0.12
CA SER A 321 -17.83 -13.49 -0.70
C SER A 321 -17.91 -12.11 -1.34
N GLU A 322 -19.07 -11.72 -1.88
CA GLU A 322 -19.29 -10.38 -2.45
C GLU A 322 -19.15 -9.28 -1.38
N VAL A 323 -19.74 -9.48 -0.22
CA VAL A 323 -19.59 -8.58 0.95
C VAL A 323 -18.12 -8.37 1.30
N LEU A 324 -17.37 -9.47 1.41
CA LEU A 324 -15.95 -9.44 1.77
C LEU A 324 -15.09 -8.80 0.66
N GLU A 325 -15.40 -9.07 -0.61
CA GLU A 325 -14.70 -8.46 -1.74
C GLU A 325 -14.86 -6.93 -1.71
N VAL A 326 -16.07 -6.42 -1.56
CA VAL A 326 -16.35 -4.97 -1.46
C VAL A 326 -15.65 -4.36 -0.24
N PHE A 327 -15.82 -4.97 0.93
CA PHE A 327 -15.26 -4.47 2.19
C PHE A 327 -13.72 -4.39 2.17
N TYR A 328 -13.04 -5.46 1.76
CA TYR A 328 -11.59 -5.50 1.76
C TYR A 328 -10.99 -4.72 0.59
N THR A 329 -11.66 -4.63 -0.56
CA THR A 329 -11.21 -3.78 -1.68
C THR A 329 -11.20 -2.32 -1.27
N ALA A 330 -12.25 -1.83 -0.62
CA ALA A 330 -12.33 -0.47 -0.12
C ALA A 330 -11.22 -0.14 0.90
N ARG A 331 -10.84 -1.10 1.75
CA ARG A 331 -9.77 -0.93 2.75
C ARG A 331 -8.35 -1.14 2.21
N GLN A 332 -8.18 -2.02 1.22
CA GLN A 332 -6.85 -2.30 0.66
C GLN A 332 -6.36 -1.21 -0.28
N GLN A 333 -7.26 -0.52 -0.98
CA GLN A 333 -6.87 0.58 -1.87
C GLN A 333 -6.09 1.69 -1.13
N PRO A 334 -6.56 2.22 0.02
CA PRO A 334 -5.79 3.20 0.78
C PRO A 334 -4.47 2.65 1.33
N LEU A 335 -4.49 1.45 1.94
CA LEU A 335 -3.29 0.82 2.53
C LEU A 335 -2.24 0.50 1.47
N GLY A 336 -2.65 -0.04 0.31
CA GLY A 336 -1.75 -0.32 -0.81
C GLY A 336 -1.17 0.96 -1.42
N ARG A 337 -1.97 2.01 -1.53
CA ARG A 337 -1.56 3.33 -1.98
C ARG A 337 -0.52 3.94 -1.02
N ASP A 338 -0.82 3.96 0.27
CA ASP A 338 0.03 4.59 1.29
C ASP A 338 1.37 3.86 1.43
N ARG A 339 1.37 2.52 1.34
CA ARG A 339 2.60 1.75 1.31
C ARG A 339 3.43 2.03 0.04
N ARG A 340 2.81 2.04 -1.15
CA ARG A 340 3.51 2.39 -2.40
C ARG A 340 4.09 3.79 -2.36
N ARG A 341 3.35 4.75 -1.77
CA ARG A 341 3.83 6.12 -1.57
C ARG A 341 5.06 6.13 -0.67
N ALA A 342 5.00 5.48 0.49
CA ALA A 342 6.10 5.42 1.45
C ALA A 342 7.35 4.73 0.87
N ASP A 343 7.18 3.61 0.14
CA ASP A 343 8.28 2.89 -0.51
C ASP A 343 8.95 3.76 -1.60
N LEU A 344 8.16 4.46 -2.41
CA LEU A 344 8.68 5.36 -3.45
C LEU A 344 9.36 6.58 -2.82
N GLU A 345 8.77 7.18 -1.81
CA GLU A 345 9.33 8.32 -1.07
C GLU A 345 10.70 7.98 -0.48
N ALA A 346 10.82 6.82 0.19
CA ALA A 346 12.08 6.36 0.76
C ALA A 346 13.18 6.23 -0.32
N GLN A 347 12.86 5.68 -1.49
CA GLN A 347 13.82 5.56 -2.60
C GLN A 347 14.24 6.92 -3.15
N LEU A 348 13.30 7.86 -3.31
CA LEU A 348 13.59 9.21 -3.79
C LEU A 348 14.42 10.00 -2.76
N GLN A 349 14.18 9.83 -1.46
CA GLN A 349 14.98 10.46 -0.40
C GLN A 349 16.45 9.99 -0.44
N VAL A 350 16.69 8.70 -0.65
CA VAL A 350 18.08 8.19 -0.84
C VAL A 350 18.76 8.89 -2.02
N SER A 351 18.08 9.03 -3.15
CA SER A 351 18.60 9.73 -4.33
C SER A 351 18.85 11.22 -4.07
N ARG A 352 18.00 11.83 -3.24
CA ARG A 352 18.15 13.24 -2.81
C ARG A 352 19.40 13.44 -1.94
N GLU A 353 19.63 12.56 -0.98
CA GLU A 353 20.83 12.60 -0.13
C GLU A 353 22.11 12.44 -0.95
N GLN A 354 22.11 11.55 -1.94
CA GLN A 354 23.25 11.38 -2.85
C GLN A 354 23.54 12.65 -3.66
N LEU A 355 22.51 13.31 -4.20
CA LEU A 355 22.67 14.57 -4.92
C LEU A 355 23.12 15.73 -4.02
N LEU A 356 22.63 15.81 -2.78
CA LEU A 356 23.06 16.80 -1.80
C LEU A 356 24.54 16.62 -1.46
N HIS A 357 24.98 15.38 -1.24
CA HIS A 357 26.39 15.09 -0.99
C HIS A 357 27.27 15.44 -2.20
N GLN A 358 26.83 15.10 -3.42
CA GLN A 358 27.52 15.48 -4.65
C GLN A 358 27.62 17.01 -4.80
N ARG A 359 26.55 17.75 -4.51
CA ARG A 359 26.55 19.23 -4.52
C ARG A 359 27.57 19.79 -3.53
N GLU A 360 27.61 19.26 -2.30
CA GLU A 360 28.53 19.67 -1.27
C GLU A 360 30.00 19.44 -1.70
N GLN A 361 30.30 18.29 -2.30
CA GLN A 361 31.62 18.00 -2.84
C GLN A 361 32.03 19.01 -3.92
N ILE A 362 31.13 19.34 -4.86
CA ILE A 362 31.39 20.31 -5.91
C ILE A 362 31.64 21.71 -5.34
N VAL A 363 30.82 22.14 -4.36
CA VAL A 363 30.99 23.44 -3.67
C VAL A 363 32.34 23.50 -2.95
N ASN A 364 32.72 22.45 -2.21
CA ASN A 364 34.01 22.37 -1.53
C ASN A 364 35.20 22.38 -2.52
N GLU A 365 35.04 21.75 -3.69
CA GLU A 365 36.05 21.79 -4.74
C GLU A 365 36.15 23.19 -5.36
N LEU A 366 35.03 23.89 -5.57
CA LEU A 366 35.01 25.29 -6.05
C LEU A 366 35.71 26.26 -5.08
N VAL A 367 35.52 26.07 -3.76
CA VAL A 367 36.20 26.89 -2.75
C VAL A 367 37.72 26.70 -2.86
N ARG A 368 38.22 25.47 -3.00
CA ARG A 368 39.65 25.17 -3.19
C ARG A 368 40.21 25.74 -4.48
N VAL A 369 39.39 25.84 -5.51
CA VAL A 369 39.80 26.44 -6.81
C VAL A 369 40.02 27.94 -6.71
N ASN A 370 39.43 28.64 -5.73
CA ASN A 370 39.65 30.08 -5.50
C ASN A 370 41.06 30.39 -4.96
N GLU A 371 41.87 29.39 -4.54
CA GLU A 371 43.25 29.52 -4.14
C GLU A 371 44.26 29.41 -5.33
N LEU A 372 43.75 29.43 -6.56
CA LEU A 372 44.54 29.27 -7.77
C LEU A 372 45.69 30.26 -7.91
N ASP A 373 45.41 31.52 -7.60
CA ASP A 373 46.42 32.58 -7.76
C ASP A 373 47.56 32.40 -6.75
N ARG A 374 47.26 31.85 -5.58
CA ARG A 374 48.23 31.49 -4.57
C ARG A 374 49.14 30.33 -5.00
N LEU A 375 48.55 29.25 -5.51
CA LEU A 375 49.34 28.09 -5.99
C LEU A 375 50.33 28.48 -7.12
N ARG A 376 49.87 29.32 -8.03
CA ARG A 376 50.70 29.86 -9.10
C ARG A 376 51.78 30.72 -8.54
N TRP A 377 51.43 31.67 -7.70
CA TRP A 377 52.38 32.58 -7.07
C TRP A 377 53.44 31.81 -6.24
N GLU A 378 53.02 30.85 -5.40
CA GLU A 378 53.96 30.01 -4.66
C GLU A 378 54.95 29.27 -5.56
N GLY A 379 54.48 28.67 -6.69
CA GLY A 379 55.32 28.01 -7.66
C GLY A 379 56.31 28.96 -8.34
N GLU A 380 55.86 30.17 -8.72
CA GLU A 380 56.72 31.21 -9.32
C GLU A 380 57.75 31.70 -8.33
N MET A 381 57.38 31.90 -7.02
CA MET A 381 58.34 32.35 -5.99
C MET A 381 59.37 31.27 -5.64
N ILE A 382 59.00 30.00 -5.56
CA ILE A 382 59.95 28.92 -5.35
C ILE A 382 60.97 28.88 -6.51
N PHE A 383 60.53 29.04 -7.77
CA PHE A 383 61.46 29.11 -8.90
C PHE A 383 62.35 30.36 -8.90
N ALA A 384 61.79 31.53 -8.58
CA ALA A 384 62.56 32.80 -8.54
C ALA A 384 63.66 32.79 -7.46
N PHE A 385 63.39 32.14 -6.35
CA PHE A 385 64.31 32.09 -5.20
C PHE A 385 65.09 30.77 -5.06
N LEU A 386 65.08 29.89 -6.13
CA LEU A 386 65.80 28.61 -6.12
C LEU A 386 67.26 28.73 -5.67
N HIS A 387 67.95 29.83 -6.02
CA HIS A 387 69.37 30.07 -5.68
C HIS A 387 69.60 30.30 -4.18
N GLN A 388 68.51 30.57 -3.42
CA GLN A 388 68.55 30.75 -1.95
C GLN A 388 68.08 29.50 -1.20
N LEU A 389 67.44 28.53 -1.91
CA LEU A 389 66.89 27.32 -1.36
C LEU A 389 67.93 26.19 -1.39
N SER A 390 68.70 26.05 -0.33
CA SER A 390 69.52 24.87 -0.07
C SER A 390 68.75 23.79 0.66
N GLY A 391 69.16 22.51 0.50
CA GLY A 391 68.43 21.38 1.13
C GLY A 391 68.25 21.56 2.64
N GLY A 392 67.05 21.24 3.14
CA GLY A 392 66.69 21.33 4.57
C GLY A 392 65.89 22.58 4.98
N ILE A 393 65.58 23.48 4.06
CA ILE A 393 64.73 24.65 4.33
C ILE A 393 63.26 24.23 4.44
N THR A 394 62.61 24.67 5.53
CA THR A 394 61.21 24.34 5.84
C THR A 394 60.21 25.41 5.37
N GLU A 395 60.68 26.62 5.12
CA GLU A 395 59.83 27.73 4.64
C GLU A 395 60.64 28.70 3.75
N LEU A 396 59.95 29.28 2.76
CA LEU A 396 60.41 30.43 1.99
C LEU A 396 59.55 31.65 2.39
N VAL A 397 60.19 32.72 2.82
CA VAL A 397 59.51 33.97 3.13
C VAL A 397 59.77 34.99 2.03
N VAL A 398 58.68 35.44 1.36
CA VAL A 398 58.75 36.45 0.32
C VAL A 398 57.84 37.60 0.71
N GLU A 399 58.44 38.77 0.88
CA GLU A 399 57.78 39.96 1.47
C GLU A 399 57.16 39.66 2.85
N SER A 400 55.87 39.46 2.97
CA SER A 400 55.19 39.12 4.23
C SER A 400 54.54 37.74 4.22
N GLU A 401 54.61 37.05 3.10
CA GLU A 401 53.97 35.73 2.87
C GLU A 401 54.98 34.58 3.09
N ARG A 402 54.47 33.51 3.70
CA ARG A 402 55.24 32.30 3.99
C ARG A 402 54.77 31.15 3.12
N ILE A 403 55.71 30.52 2.42
CA ILE A 403 55.50 29.32 1.62
C ILE A 403 56.15 28.15 2.35
N ALA A 404 55.35 27.20 2.82
CA ALA A 404 55.85 25.99 3.45
C ALA A 404 56.53 25.07 2.43
N LEU A 405 57.73 24.56 2.81
CA LEU A 405 58.52 23.65 2.02
C LEU A 405 58.83 22.37 2.81
N ASP A 406 58.81 21.23 2.10
CA ASP A 406 59.25 19.96 2.68
C ASP A 406 60.76 19.85 2.57
N PRO A 407 61.54 19.82 3.69
CA PRO A 407 62.99 19.77 3.68
C PRO A 407 63.54 18.48 3.02
N ASN A 408 62.73 17.42 2.92
CA ASN A 408 63.14 16.16 2.33
C ASN A 408 62.90 16.07 0.82
N ARG A 409 62.38 17.12 0.20
CA ARG A 409 61.99 17.14 -1.23
C ARG A 409 62.70 18.29 -1.96
N SER A 410 63.04 18.06 -3.22
CA SER A 410 63.59 19.08 -4.07
C SER A 410 62.65 20.30 -4.20
N PRO A 411 63.17 21.56 -4.03
CA PRO A 411 62.35 22.75 -4.26
C PRO A 411 61.77 22.80 -5.69
N VAL A 412 62.46 22.27 -6.68
CA VAL A 412 62.00 22.20 -8.07
C VAL A 412 60.76 21.26 -8.18
N GLU A 413 60.80 20.10 -7.54
CA GLU A 413 59.68 19.18 -7.52
C GLU A 413 58.46 19.79 -6.86
N GLN A 414 58.67 20.50 -5.74
CA GLN A 414 57.59 21.17 -5.01
C GLN A 414 56.95 22.33 -5.81
N ALA A 415 57.76 23.08 -6.57
CA ALA A 415 57.24 24.08 -7.49
C ALA A 415 56.45 23.45 -8.65
N GLN A 416 56.96 22.35 -9.22
CA GLN A 416 56.26 21.62 -10.29
C GLN A 416 54.93 21.02 -9.85
N GLU A 417 54.86 20.56 -8.59
CA GLU A 417 53.57 20.09 -8.01
C GLU A 417 52.55 21.21 -7.87
N ARG A 418 52.98 22.40 -7.44
CA ARG A 418 52.11 23.57 -7.37
C ARG A 418 51.59 23.98 -8.75
N PHE A 419 52.42 23.94 -9.76
CA PHE A 419 51.99 24.19 -11.13
C PHE A 419 51.01 23.10 -11.66
N LYS A 420 51.27 21.82 -11.36
CA LYS A 420 50.34 20.74 -11.70
C LYS A 420 49.00 20.93 -11.00
N ALA A 421 49.01 21.30 -9.70
CA ALA A 421 47.82 21.62 -8.92
C ALA A 421 47.07 22.83 -9.52
N TYR A 422 47.79 23.88 -9.93
CA TYR A 422 47.26 25.05 -10.61
C TYR A 422 46.54 24.69 -11.92
N GLU A 423 47.19 23.92 -12.83
CA GLU A 423 46.59 23.53 -14.11
C GLU A 423 45.36 22.63 -13.92
N LYS A 424 45.40 21.70 -12.93
CA LYS A 424 44.23 20.88 -12.56
C LYS A 424 43.09 21.75 -12.05
N ALA A 425 43.35 22.68 -11.14
CA ALA A 425 42.36 23.56 -10.59
C ALA A 425 41.80 24.57 -11.60
N LYS A 426 42.63 25.06 -12.54
CA LYS A 426 42.23 25.91 -13.67
C LYS A 426 41.25 25.18 -14.58
N SER A 427 41.51 23.90 -14.90
CA SER A 427 40.61 23.07 -15.69
C SER A 427 39.29 22.82 -14.94
N ALA A 428 39.33 22.56 -13.62
CA ALA A 428 38.17 22.38 -12.77
C ALA A 428 37.29 23.65 -12.70
N ARG A 429 37.90 24.84 -12.61
CA ARG A 429 37.20 26.14 -12.60
C ARG A 429 36.27 26.34 -13.81
N ALA A 430 36.62 25.79 -14.96
CA ALA A 430 35.80 25.88 -16.17
C ALA A 430 34.58 24.92 -16.16
N ILE A 431 34.71 23.76 -15.49
CA ILE A 431 33.71 22.67 -15.56
C ILE A 431 32.77 22.65 -14.34
N LEU A 432 33.30 22.94 -13.17
CA LEU A 432 32.57 22.81 -11.90
C LEU A 432 31.28 23.64 -11.83
N PRO A 433 31.21 24.90 -12.31
CA PRO A 433 29.97 25.69 -12.28
C PRO A 433 28.83 25.03 -13.08
N ALA A 434 29.15 24.46 -14.26
CA ALA A 434 28.16 23.77 -15.08
C ALA A 434 27.67 22.48 -14.39
N ARG A 435 28.56 21.72 -13.74
CA ARG A 435 28.22 20.53 -12.95
C ARG A 435 27.39 20.89 -11.73
N LEU A 436 27.68 22.01 -11.06
CA LEU A 436 26.90 22.50 -9.93
C LEU A 436 25.47 22.82 -10.38
N ALA A 437 25.33 23.60 -11.46
CA ALA A 437 24.03 23.97 -12.02
C ALA A 437 23.21 22.72 -12.45
N ASP A 438 23.84 21.71 -13.06
CA ASP A 438 23.18 20.44 -13.39
C ASP A 438 22.71 19.70 -12.14
N THR A 439 23.57 19.61 -11.11
CA THR A 439 23.20 18.95 -9.84
C THR A 439 22.05 19.68 -9.14
N GLU A 440 22.05 21.02 -9.13
CA GLU A 440 20.99 21.83 -8.56
C GLU A 440 19.67 21.69 -9.34
N ASN A 441 19.71 21.63 -10.65
CA ASN A 441 18.55 21.35 -11.50
C ASN A 441 17.97 19.95 -11.21
N ARG A 442 18.83 18.94 -11.04
CA ARG A 442 18.40 17.59 -10.68
C ARG A 442 17.78 17.55 -9.29
N LEU A 443 18.34 18.26 -8.31
CA LEU A 443 17.73 18.40 -6.98
C LEU A 443 16.37 19.06 -7.05
N ALA A 444 16.23 20.16 -7.78
CA ALA A 444 14.95 20.84 -7.96
C ALA A 444 13.89 19.94 -8.62
N GLY A 445 14.28 19.15 -9.63
CA GLY A 445 13.38 18.17 -10.25
C GLY A 445 12.94 17.06 -9.29
N LEU A 446 13.85 16.58 -8.45
CA LEU A 446 13.57 15.56 -7.43
C LEU A 446 12.67 16.10 -6.32
N ASP A 447 12.92 17.32 -5.84
CA ASP A 447 12.08 18.00 -4.85
C ASP A 447 10.65 18.20 -5.38
N GLN A 448 10.49 18.51 -6.67
CA GLN A 448 9.18 18.59 -7.32
C GLN A 448 8.48 17.22 -7.35
N LEU A 449 9.19 16.13 -7.66
CA LEU A 449 8.59 14.78 -7.65
C LEU A 449 8.16 14.36 -6.25
N LEU A 450 8.97 14.63 -5.22
CA LEU A 450 8.61 14.40 -3.82
C LEU A 450 7.38 15.20 -3.41
N ALA A 451 7.30 16.48 -3.81
CA ALA A 451 6.14 17.32 -3.55
C ALA A 451 4.86 16.76 -4.20
N MET A 452 4.93 16.35 -5.47
CA MET A 452 3.80 15.74 -6.18
C MET A 452 3.40 14.39 -5.56
N LEU A 453 4.37 13.60 -5.08
CA LEU A 453 4.12 12.34 -4.39
C LEU A 453 3.37 12.55 -3.07
N ALA A 454 3.73 13.58 -2.31
CA ALA A 454 3.08 13.91 -1.04
C ALA A 454 1.57 14.22 -1.21
N ILE A 455 1.19 14.84 -2.32
CA ILE A 455 -0.21 15.21 -2.62
C ILE A 455 -0.94 14.19 -3.52
N ALA A 456 -0.31 13.08 -3.90
CA ALA A 456 -0.91 12.07 -4.75
C ALA A 456 -2.14 11.41 -4.10
N ASP A 457 -3.30 11.47 -4.77
CA ASP A 457 -4.58 10.98 -4.25
C ASP A 457 -4.87 9.52 -4.61
N ASP A 458 -4.28 9.01 -5.69
CA ASP A 458 -4.55 7.67 -6.21
C ASP A 458 -3.27 6.90 -6.60
N ALA A 459 -3.39 5.57 -6.67
CA ALA A 459 -2.27 4.68 -7.01
C ALA A 459 -1.75 4.93 -8.44
N THR A 460 -2.62 5.31 -9.38
CA THR A 460 -2.24 5.61 -10.77
C THR A 460 -1.31 6.82 -10.82
N GLN A 461 -1.59 7.84 -10.03
CA GLN A 461 -0.74 9.03 -9.92
C GLN A 461 0.64 8.69 -9.34
N ILE A 462 0.69 7.84 -8.29
CA ILE A 462 1.95 7.34 -7.72
C ILE A 462 2.77 6.59 -8.78
N ASP A 463 2.12 5.71 -9.56
CA ASP A 463 2.77 4.96 -10.64
C ASP A 463 3.29 5.86 -11.77
N LEU A 464 2.58 6.95 -12.08
CA LEU A 464 3.04 7.97 -13.05
C LEU A 464 4.28 8.72 -12.52
N ILE A 465 4.27 9.14 -11.25
CA ILE A 465 5.41 9.81 -10.62
C ILE A 465 6.62 8.87 -10.56
N ALA A 466 6.42 7.59 -10.24
CA ALA A 466 7.49 6.59 -10.26
C ALA A 466 8.11 6.44 -11.66
N ALA A 467 7.26 6.41 -12.72
CA ALA A 467 7.73 6.34 -14.09
C ALA A 467 8.53 7.60 -14.52
N GLU A 468 8.11 8.78 -14.08
CA GLU A 468 8.84 10.04 -14.30
C GLU A 468 10.19 10.04 -13.56
N ALA A 469 10.23 9.52 -12.33
CA ALA A 469 11.47 9.38 -11.55
C ALA A 469 12.47 8.39 -12.16
N GLU A 470 11.99 7.27 -12.74
CA GLU A 470 12.81 6.32 -13.51
C GLU A 470 13.36 6.97 -14.80
N GLU A 471 12.53 7.73 -15.52
CA GLU A 471 12.93 8.43 -16.76
C GLU A 471 13.98 9.52 -16.50
N ALA A 472 13.85 10.22 -15.38
CA ALA A 472 14.82 11.23 -14.93
C ALA A 472 16.11 10.64 -14.32
N GLY A 473 16.16 9.31 -14.14
CA GLY A 473 17.35 8.61 -13.63
C GLY A 473 17.52 8.69 -12.11
N TYR A 474 16.47 9.02 -11.35
CA TYR A 474 16.49 8.99 -9.89
C TYR A 474 16.28 7.59 -9.32
N LEU A 475 15.64 6.70 -10.08
CA LEU A 475 15.38 5.31 -9.72
C LEU A 475 16.03 4.37 -10.74
N ARG A 476 16.36 3.15 -10.29
CA ARG A 476 16.82 2.08 -11.20
C ARG A 476 15.64 1.60 -12.04
N THR A 477 15.81 1.52 -13.35
CA THR A 477 14.78 1.04 -14.26
C THR A 477 14.47 -0.43 -13.97
N SER A 478 13.22 -0.74 -13.68
CA SER A 478 12.76 -2.12 -13.53
C SER A 478 12.66 -2.76 -14.92
N ALA A 479 13.34 -3.89 -15.13
CA ALA A 479 13.35 -4.64 -16.40
C ALA A 479 11.96 -5.16 -16.83
N MET A 480 10.96 -5.16 -15.91
CA MET A 480 9.62 -5.71 -16.14
C MET A 480 8.59 -4.70 -16.67
N ARG A 481 8.84 -3.40 -16.65
CA ARG A 481 7.87 -2.41 -17.15
C ARG A 481 7.94 -2.24 -18.67
N ARG A 482 7.36 -3.17 -19.43
CA ARG A 482 7.23 -3.08 -20.90
C ARG A 482 6.23 -2.02 -21.39
N GLN A 483 5.31 -1.52 -20.54
CA GLN A 483 4.38 -0.44 -20.88
C GLN A 483 4.45 0.64 -19.82
N ARG A 484 4.97 1.81 -20.21
CA ARG A 484 4.97 3.00 -19.35
C ARG A 484 3.56 3.56 -19.26
N PRO A 485 3.00 3.77 -18.04
CA PRO A 485 1.68 4.36 -17.91
C PRO A 485 1.71 5.79 -18.47
N ARG A 486 0.79 6.08 -19.38
CA ARG A 486 0.56 7.44 -19.91
C ARG A 486 -0.75 7.94 -19.33
N GLY A 487 -0.66 8.74 -18.26
CA GLY A 487 -1.82 9.41 -17.68
C GLY A 487 -2.14 10.71 -18.41
N ARG A 488 -3.44 11.00 -18.60
CA ARG A 488 -3.88 12.30 -19.09
C ARG A 488 -4.01 13.27 -17.91
N PRO A 489 -3.78 14.59 -18.12
CA PRO A 489 -4.12 15.60 -17.14
C PRO A 489 -5.60 15.52 -16.71
N LEU A 490 -5.88 15.88 -15.47
CA LEU A 490 -7.24 15.91 -14.97
C LEU A 490 -7.98 17.06 -15.66
N GLN A 491 -9.18 16.76 -16.18
CA GLN A 491 -10.08 17.78 -16.76
C GLN A 491 -11.35 17.82 -15.94
N VAL A 492 -11.73 19.01 -15.51
CA VAL A 492 -12.99 19.28 -14.81
C VAL A 492 -13.73 20.43 -15.49
N ARG A 493 -15.01 20.63 -15.17
CA ARG A 493 -15.78 21.78 -15.61
C ARG A 493 -16.09 22.68 -14.42
N SER A 494 -15.96 23.98 -14.61
CA SER A 494 -16.40 24.95 -13.62
C SER A 494 -17.94 24.97 -13.52
N SER A 495 -18.47 25.62 -12.50
CA SER A 495 -19.92 25.86 -12.38
C SER A 495 -20.50 26.65 -13.55
N ASP A 496 -19.67 27.43 -14.27
CA ASP A 496 -20.04 28.14 -15.50
C ASP A 496 -19.86 27.27 -16.76
N GLY A 497 -19.54 25.97 -16.62
CA GLY A 497 -19.37 25.00 -17.71
C GLY A 497 -18.03 25.07 -18.44
N LEU A 498 -17.11 25.97 -18.03
CA LEU A 498 -15.81 26.14 -18.67
C LEU A 498 -14.84 25.02 -18.31
N PRO A 499 -14.01 24.53 -19.26
CA PRO A 499 -13.06 23.47 -18.99
C PRO A 499 -11.84 23.99 -18.23
N ILE A 500 -11.50 23.29 -17.13
CA ILE A 500 -10.30 23.50 -16.31
C ILE A 500 -9.42 22.26 -16.43
N TYR A 501 -8.14 22.43 -16.77
CA TYR A 501 -7.15 21.37 -16.87
C TYR A 501 -6.15 21.48 -15.73
N ILE A 502 -5.83 20.33 -15.11
CA ILE A 502 -4.98 20.26 -13.92
C ILE A 502 -3.87 19.24 -14.18
N GLY A 503 -2.62 19.66 -14.09
CA GLY A 503 -1.45 18.80 -14.15
C GLY A 503 -1.09 18.29 -12.75
N ARG A 504 -1.14 16.97 -12.55
CA ARG A 504 -0.86 16.33 -11.25
C ARG A 504 0.50 15.66 -11.18
N THR A 505 1.31 15.77 -12.22
CA THR A 505 2.70 15.35 -12.28
C THR A 505 3.54 16.37 -13.01
N ALA A 506 4.88 16.33 -12.92
CA ALA A 506 5.77 17.29 -13.58
C ALA A 506 5.54 17.32 -15.10
N ARG A 507 5.40 16.15 -15.71
CA ARG A 507 5.09 16.02 -17.14
C ARG A 507 3.73 16.54 -17.53
N GLN A 508 2.71 16.28 -16.70
CA GLN A 508 1.36 16.83 -16.93
C GLN A 508 1.32 18.34 -16.76
N ASN A 509 2.08 18.93 -15.82
CA ASN A 509 2.25 20.37 -15.68
C ASN A 509 2.82 20.98 -16.96
N GLU A 510 3.82 20.36 -17.56
CA GLU A 510 4.37 20.79 -18.85
C GLU A 510 3.35 20.62 -19.98
N GLU A 511 2.60 19.53 -20.01
CA GLU A 511 1.59 19.25 -21.04
C GLU A 511 0.44 20.24 -20.98
N VAL A 512 -0.14 20.51 -19.81
CA VAL A 512 -1.25 21.47 -19.67
C VAL A 512 -0.82 22.87 -20.04
N THR A 513 0.40 23.28 -19.65
CA THR A 513 0.91 24.62 -19.88
C THR A 513 1.31 24.86 -21.34
N PHE A 514 2.02 23.93 -21.98
CA PHE A 514 2.68 24.19 -23.27
C PHE A 514 2.04 23.48 -24.47
N ARG A 515 1.17 22.47 -24.25
CA ARG A 515 0.51 21.72 -25.32
C ARG A 515 -0.99 21.94 -25.36
N ILE A 516 -1.65 22.01 -24.18
CA ILE A 516 -3.12 22.14 -24.07
C ILE A 516 -3.53 23.62 -24.06
N ALA A 517 -2.86 24.45 -23.25
CA ALA A 517 -3.23 25.85 -23.08
C ALA A 517 -2.89 26.69 -24.31
N ARG A 518 -3.79 27.61 -24.63
CA ARG A 518 -3.59 28.68 -25.62
C ARG A 518 -2.87 29.88 -24.99
N PRO A 519 -2.25 30.78 -25.76
CA PRO A 519 -1.52 31.91 -25.20
C PRO A 519 -2.38 32.85 -24.33
N THR A 520 -3.69 32.93 -24.61
CA THR A 520 -4.67 33.82 -23.93
C THR A 520 -5.32 33.14 -22.71
N ASP A 521 -5.23 31.83 -22.57
CA ASP A 521 -5.80 31.10 -21.45
C ASP A 521 -5.14 31.50 -20.13
N LEU A 522 -5.90 31.48 -19.03
CA LEU A 522 -5.37 31.75 -17.69
C LEU A 522 -4.64 30.54 -17.13
N TRP A 523 -3.44 30.80 -16.63
CA TRP A 523 -2.59 29.85 -15.90
C TRP A 523 -2.58 30.24 -14.43
N LEU A 524 -2.79 29.27 -13.54
CA LEU A 524 -2.85 29.44 -12.09
C LEU A 524 -1.90 28.47 -11.41
N HIS A 525 -1.25 28.92 -10.32
CA HIS A 525 -0.34 28.10 -9.52
C HIS A 525 -0.23 28.62 -8.08
N ALA A 526 -0.08 27.75 -7.09
CA ALA A 526 0.18 28.14 -5.72
C ALA A 526 1.53 28.86 -5.61
N ARG A 527 1.54 30.05 -5.02
CA ARG A 527 2.69 30.96 -4.99
C ARG A 527 3.84 30.38 -4.17
N ASN A 528 5.03 30.29 -4.78
CA ASN A 528 6.27 29.81 -4.15
C ASN A 528 6.18 28.41 -3.50
N ILE A 529 5.23 27.59 -3.94
CA ILE A 529 4.97 26.25 -3.39
C ILE A 529 4.86 25.28 -4.55
N HIS A 530 5.44 24.08 -4.41
CA HIS A 530 5.26 23.04 -5.43
C HIS A 530 3.79 22.60 -5.51
N GLY A 531 3.25 22.52 -6.74
CA GLY A 531 1.86 22.20 -6.97
C GLY A 531 1.50 21.97 -8.43
N ALA A 532 0.22 21.82 -8.68
CA ALA A 532 -0.35 21.64 -10.01
C ALA A 532 -0.36 22.95 -10.79
N HIS A 533 -0.07 22.86 -12.09
CA HIS A 533 -0.45 23.91 -13.05
C HIS A 533 -1.92 23.75 -13.40
N VAL A 534 -2.70 24.77 -13.19
CA VAL A 534 -4.12 24.80 -13.50
C VAL A 534 -4.38 25.78 -14.65
N ILE A 535 -5.10 25.33 -15.68
CA ILE A 535 -5.43 26.12 -16.88
C ILE A 535 -6.93 26.27 -17.00
N ILE A 536 -7.40 27.49 -17.07
CA ILE A 536 -8.79 27.78 -17.50
C ILE A 536 -8.76 28.06 -18.99
N ARG A 537 -9.41 27.21 -19.78
CA ARG A 537 -9.42 27.35 -21.23
C ARG A 537 -10.53 28.29 -21.70
N ALA A 538 -10.33 29.57 -21.45
CA ALA A 538 -11.22 30.67 -21.86
C ALA A 538 -10.46 31.99 -21.90
N ASP A 539 -10.81 32.87 -22.84
CA ASP A 539 -10.14 34.16 -22.98
C ASP A 539 -10.47 35.13 -21.83
N HIS A 540 -11.72 35.16 -21.36
CA HIS A 540 -12.20 35.99 -20.25
C HIS A 540 -13.13 35.19 -19.33
N PRO A 541 -12.59 34.32 -18.48
CA PRO A 541 -13.43 33.53 -17.59
C PRO A 541 -14.05 34.41 -16.49
N PRO A 542 -15.29 34.07 -16.04
CA PRO A 542 -15.93 34.77 -14.92
C PRO A 542 -15.11 34.64 -13.63
N GLU A 543 -15.20 35.60 -12.72
CA GLU A 543 -14.51 35.60 -11.42
C GLU A 543 -14.83 34.34 -10.60
N ARG A 544 -16.04 33.81 -10.72
CA ARG A 544 -16.43 32.56 -10.08
C ARG A 544 -15.59 31.39 -10.57
N THR A 545 -15.43 31.22 -11.87
CA THR A 545 -14.56 30.18 -12.47
C THR A 545 -13.09 30.36 -12.05
N ILE A 546 -12.61 31.63 -11.95
CA ILE A 546 -11.25 31.94 -11.50
C ILE A 546 -11.07 31.51 -10.03
N ALA A 547 -12.03 31.79 -9.16
CA ALA A 547 -11.99 31.39 -7.76
C ALA A 547 -12.01 29.87 -7.59
N GLU A 548 -12.82 29.15 -8.37
CA GLU A 548 -12.87 27.68 -8.40
C GLU A 548 -11.53 27.08 -8.85
N ALA A 549 -10.94 27.59 -9.93
CA ALA A 549 -9.65 27.15 -10.43
C ALA A 549 -8.50 27.44 -9.45
N ALA A 550 -8.56 28.58 -8.75
CA ALA A 550 -7.59 28.93 -7.72
C ALA A 550 -7.71 28.01 -6.50
N ALA A 551 -8.93 27.67 -6.06
CA ALA A 551 -9.16 26.70 -4.99
C ALA A 551 -8.61 25.29 -5.36
N LEU A 552 -8.75 24.88 -6.62
CA LEU A 552 -8.17 23.66 -7.15
C LEU A 552 -6.63 23.71 -7.20
N ALA A 553 -6.04 24.85 -7.62
CA ALA A 553 -4.59 25.02 -7.61
C ALA A 553 -4.02 24.95 -6.18
N ALA A 554 -4.71 25.51 -5.20
CA ALA A 554 -4.37 25.41 -3.79
C ALA A 554 -4.49 23.98 -3.27
N TYR A 555 -5.58 23.26 -3.62
CA TYR A 555 -5.79 21.86 -3.20
C TYR A 555 -4.73 20.91 -3.77
N TYR A 556 -4.34 21.08 -5.03
CA TYR A 556 -3.29 20.28 -5.66
C TYR A 556 -1.89 20.89 -5.46
N SER A 557 -1.61 21.45 -4.28
CA SER A 557 -0.32 21.96 -3.85
C SER A 557 0.10 21.38 -2.51
N GLN A 558 1.37 21.58 -2.11
CA GLN A 558 1.86 21.19 -0.78
C GLN A 558 1.13 21.91 0.39
N ALA A 559 0.45 23.01 0.12
CA ALA A 559 -0.34 23.78 1.10
C ALA A 559 -1.83 23.37 1.13
N ARG A 560 -2.16 22.15 0.68
CA ARG A 560 -3.56 21.66 0.59
C ARG A 560 -4.33 21.63 1.92
N ASP A 561 -3.60 21.51 3.04
CA ASP A 561 -4.17 21.43 4.39
C ASP A 561 -4.17 22.79 5.11
N ASP A 562 -3.69 23.85 4.44
CA ASP A 562 -3.67 25.19 4.99
C ASP A 562 -5.06 25.84 4.94
N THR A 563 -5.31 26.76 5.88
CA THR A 563 -6.59 27.50 5.94
C THR A 563 -6.78 28.46 4.77
N ALA A 564 -5.68 28.96 4.17
CA ALA A 564 -5.70 29.84 3.01
C ALA A 564 -4.35 29.83 2.30
N VAL A 565 -4.37 29.78 0.97
CA VAL A 565 -3.21 29.70 0.08
C VAL A 565 -3.24 30.87 -0.92
N GLU A 566 -2.09 31.49 -1.15
CA GLU A 566 -1.93 32.47 -2.22
C GLU A 566 -1.72 31.73 -3.55
N VAL A 567 -2.51 32.11 -4.55
CA VAL A 567 -2.47 31.55 -5.90
C VAL A 567 -2.18 32.67 -6.88
N ASP A 568 -1.11 32.52 -7.63
CA ASP A 568 -0.72 33.45 -8.71
C ASP A 568 -1.48 33.10 -9.99
N ILE A 569 -1.90 34.12 -10.68
CA ILE A 569 -2.70 34.07 -11.92
C ILE A 569 -2.02 34.95 -12.97
N CYS A 570 -1.85 34.39 -14.16
CA CYS A 570 -1.37 35.14 -15.32
C CYS A 570 -1.85 34.50 -16.62
N GLN A 571 -1.71 35.20 -17.73
CA GLN A 571 -1.93 34.60 -19.02
C GLN A 571 -0.79 33.61 -19.36
N ARG A 572 -1.15 32.48 -19.98
CA ARG A 572 -0.17 31.44 -20.34
C ARG A 572 1.00 31.99 -21.17
N ARG A 573 0.80 33.01 -22.00
CA ARG A 573 1.85 33.60 -22.84
C ARG A 573 3.05 34.15 -22.08
N VAL A 574 2.91 34.49 -20.80
CA VAL A 574 4.02 35.00 -19.95
C VAL A 574 4.75 33.87 -19.21
N VAL A 575 4.22 32.63 -19.25
CA VAL A 575 4.84 31.48 -18.64
C VAL A 575 5.88 30.87 -19.58
N ARG A 576 7.12 30.70 -19.11
CA ARG A 576 8.26 30.22 -19.93
C ARG A 576 8.93 29.03 -19.26
N LYS A 577 9.46 28.12 -20.07
CA LYS A 577 10.35 27.05 -19.57
C LYS A 577 11.66 27.68 -19.10
N ILE A 578 12.20 27.14 -18.01
CA ILE A 578 13.55 27.47 -17.55
C ILE A 578 14.55 26.74 -18.46
N PRO A 579 15.45 27.44 -19.17
CA PRO A 579 16.44 26.79 -20.01
C PRO A 579 17.33 25.84 -19.20
N GLY A 580 17.43 24.56 -19.61
CA GLY A 580 18.18 23.54 -18.86
C GLY A 580 17.55 23.11 -17.54
N GLY A 581 16.40 23.66 -17.17
CA GLY A 581 15.67 23.30 -15.96
C GLY A 581 14.90 21.98 -16.08
N PRO A 582 14.47 21.40 -14.94
CA PRO A 582 13.72 20.17 -14.93
C PRO A 582 12.31 20.32 -15.50
N THR A 583 11.75 19.21 -15.98
CA THR A 583 10.39 19.14 -16.54
C THR A 583 9.36 19.70 -15.55
N GLY A 584 8.47 20.56 -16.03
CA GLY A 584 7.36 21.13 -15.24
C GLY A 584 7.71 22.36 -14.41
N LEU A 585 9.00 22.73 -14.27
CA LEU A 585 9.41 23.99 -13.67
C LEU A 585 9.35 25.11 -14.70
N VAL A 586 8.79 26.25 -14.29
CA VAL A 586 8.56 27.40 -15.15
C VAL A 586 8.95 28.71 -14.47
N SER A 587 9.30 29.72 -15.28
CA SER A 587 9.38 31.10 -14.84
C SER A 587 8.17 31.87 -15.36
N TYR A 588 7.61 32.74 -14.53
CA TYR A 588 6.44 33.56 -14.88
C TYR A 588 6.43 34.88 -14.08
N TYR A 589 5.62 35.82 -14.52
CA TYR A 589 5.33 37.02 -13.79
C TYR A 589 3.82 37.05 -13.51
N PRO A 590 3.39 37.04 -12.22
CA PRO A 590 1.97 37.08 -11.90
C PRO A 590 1.35 38.41 -12.27
N GLU A 591 0.18 38.37 -12.93
CA GLU A 591 -0.65 39.54 -13.20
C GLU A 591 -1.52 39.87 -11.98
N ARG A 592 -1.92 38.80 -11.24
CA ARG A 592 -2.77 38.89 -10.06
C ARG A 592 -2.46 37.76 -9.11
N THR A 593 -2.57 37.98 -7.79
CA THR A 593 -2.52 36.96 -6.76
C THR A 593 -3.83 37.00 -5.97
N VAL A 594 -4.42 35.82 -5.74
CA VAL A 594 -5.64 35.67 -4.95
C VAL A 594 -5.39 34.76 -3.78
N ARG A 595 -6.06 35.01 -2.65
CA ARG A 595 -5.99 34.17 -1.47
C ARG A 595 -7.24 33.32 -1.37
N VAL A 596 -7.11 32.00 -1.40
CA VAL A 596 -8.24 31.07 -1.44
C VAL A 596 -8.06 29.92 -0.44
N LYS A 597 -9.18 29.31 -0.04
CA LYS A 597 -9.17 28.07 0.71
C LYS A 597 -9.00 26.90 -0.26
N PRO A 598 -8.11 25.90 0.04
CA PRO A 598 -8.03 24.70 -0.78
C PRO A 598 -9.36 23.91 -0.76
N GLU A 599 -9.91 23.60 -1.94
CA GLU A 599 -11.15 22.83 -2.07
C GLU A 599 -11.02 21.76 -3.17
N ARG A 600 -11.54 20.55 -2.90
CA ARG A 600 -11.49 19.43 -3.84
C ARG A 600 -12.51 19.59 -4.96
N CYS A 601 -12.23 19.01 -6.13
CA CYS A 601 -13.05 19.09 -7.33
C CYS A 601 -14.55 18.75 -7.12
N GLY A 602 -14.89 17.77 -6.25
CA GLY A 602 -16.28 17.41 -5.96
C GLY A 602 -17.04 18.43 -5.11
N GLU A 603 -16.34 19.23 -4.30
CA GLU A 603 -16.92 20.26 -3.44
C GLU A 603 -17.20 21.55 -4.21
N VAL A 604 -16.36 21.85 -5.20
CA VAL A 604 -16.50 23.04 -6.06
C VAL A 604 -17.69 22.90 -7.02
N VAL A 605 -17.95 21.69 -7.55
CA VAL A 605 -19.03 21.43 -8.53
C VAL A 605 -20.40 21.22 -7.85
N GLN A 606 -20.45 20.80 -6.58
CA GLN A 606 -21.72 20.57 -5.85
C GLN A 606 -22.33 21.83 -5.22
N LYS A 607 -21.63 22.95 -5.18
CA LYS A 607 -22.13 24.22 -4.65
C LYS A 607 -22.90 25.08 -5.69
N SER A 608 -23.30 24.52 -6.82
CA SER A 608 -24.09 25.17 -7.88
C SER A 608 -25.57 24.77 -7.85
#